data_7a46fc9fec9dbb738d900c21ce032102
#
_entry.id   7a46fc9fec9dbb738d900c21ce032102
#
_cell.length_a   1.000
_cell.length_b   1.000
_cell.length_c   1.000
_cell.angle_alpha   90.00
_cell.angle_beta   90.00
_cell.angle_gamma   90.00
#
_symmetry.space_group_name_H-M   'P 1'
#
loop_
_entity.id
_entity.type
_entity.pdbx_description
1 polymer ?
#
loop_
_entity_poly.entity_id
_entity_poly.type
_entity_poly.pdbx_seq_one_letter_code
_entity_poly.pdbx_strand_id
1 'polypeptide(L)'
;VSGHKQDPAPAKSASCADCDTKLWDEAQKAGQADAKAGLGTVPRNIEAYKNSFHARPGKEDKSKPLASCDNCHDTHAFNVPKAKTPEHDKWRVASSAMCGEQCHTDQLEAYTDSIHGKETLKKGNAKAAVCSDCHSAHAVTNTSGEPFKLAVTATCGNCHQDNYKSYKATYHGKITTLGYAHVAKCYNCHGSHDIKEAKDKD
;
A
#
# COMPACT_ATOMS: atom_id res chain seq x y z
N VAL A 1 17.05 8.91 21.09
CA VAL A 1 17.22 7.55 20.58
C VAL A 1 17.53 6.65 21.76
N SER A 2 16.52 6.16 22.47
CA SER A 2 16.68 5.17 23.53
C SER A 2 16.58 3.79 22.91
N GLY A 3 17.68 3.04 22.94
CA GLY A 3 17.75 1.69 22.40
C GLY A 3 16.74 0.76 23.09
N HIS A 4 15.97 0.06 22.29
CA HIS A 4 15.23 -1.10 22.78
C HIS A 4 16.25 -2.15 23.24
N LYS A 5 16.19 -2.55 24.49
CA LYS A 5 16.92 -3.73 24.97
C LYS A 5 16.34 -4.96 24.28
N GLN A 6 17.21 -5.75 23.70
CA GLN A 6 16.86 -6.99 23.01
C GLN A 6 16.23 -7.98 23.99
N ASP A 7 14.96 -8.29 23.79
CA ASP A 7 14.34 -9.50 24.31
C ASP A 7 14.32 -10.55 23.18
N PRO A 8 14.77 -11.78 23.42
CA PRO A 8 14.99 -12.79 22.37
C PRO A 8 13.72 -13.54 21.92
N ALA A 9 12.54 -13.09 22.25
CA ALA A 9 11.29 -13.69 21.77
C ALA A 9 10.72 -12.89 20.58
N PRO A 10 10.24 -13.54 19.51
CA PRO A 10 9.57 -12.82 18.42
C PRO A 10 8.37 -12.07 18.99
N ALA A 11 8.40 -10.75 18.87
CA ALA A 11 7.28 -9.91 19.27
C ALA A 11 6.05 -10.30 18.44
N LYS A 12 4.99 -10.74 19.10
CA LYS A 12 3.71 -11.00 18.42
C LYS A 12 3.17 -9.66 17.90
N SER A 13 2.57 -9.66 16.72
CA SER A 13 1.99 -8.45 16.08
C SER A 13 1.11 -7.62 17.04
N ALA A 14 0.41 -8.29 17.96
CA ALA A 14 -0.39 -7.66 19.00
C ALA A 14 0.43 -6.79 19.97
N SER A 15 1.64 -7.20 20.34
CA SER A 15 2.47 -6.44 21.30
C SER A 15 3.03 -5.14 20.70
N CYS A 16 3.34 -5.11 19.39
CA CYS A 16 3.75 -3.88 18.70
C CYS A 16 2.60 -2.87 18.69
N ALA A 17 1.41 -3.33 18.31
CA ALA A 17 0.21 -2.50 18.24
C ALA A 17 -0.16 -1.90 19.61
N ASP A 18 -0.09 -2.69 20.67
CA ASP A 18 -0.45 -2.27 22.02
C ASP A 18 0.52 -1.21 22.58
N CYS A 19 1.82 -1.41 22.35
CA CYS A 19 2.85 -0.46 22.81
C CYS A 19 2.71 0.89 22.11
N ASP A 20 2.64 0.91 20.79
CA ASP A 20 2.57 2.14 20.00
C ASP A 20 1.25 2.91 20.22
N THR A 21 0.14 2.20 20.37
CA THR A 21 -1.15 2.80 20.70
C THR A 21 -1.11 3.45 22.08
N LYS A 22 -0.54 2.76 23.07
CA LYS A 22 -0.40 3.31 24.43
C LYS A 22 0.46 4.58 24.47
N LEU A 23 1.60 4.59 23.78
CA LEU A 23 2.47 5.77 23.70
C LEU A 23 1.76 6.97 23.05
N TRP A 24 0.94 6.72 22.04
CA TRP A 24 0.14 7.77 21.40
C TRP A 24 -0.95 8.29 22.32
N ASP A 25 -1.69 7.43 23.00
CA ASP A 25 -2.74 7.80 23.94
C ASP A 25 -2.17 8.63 25.12
N GLU A 26 -0.99 8.26 25.62
CA GLU A 26 -0.29 9.02 26.64
C GLU A 26 0.13 10.41 26.13
N ALA A 27 0.62 10.50 24.89
CA ALA A 27 0.97 11.79 24.27
C ALA A 27 -0.26 12.70 24.08
N GLN A 28 -1.39 12.14 23.68
CA GLN A 28 -2.65 12.89 23.57
C GLN A 28 -3.15 13.40 24.94
N LYS A 29 -3.17 12.53 25.95
CA LYS A 29 -3.57 12.90 27.33
C LYS A 29 -2.67 13.98 27.94
N ALA A 30 -1.38 13.96 27.57
CA ALA A 30 -0.41 14.97 28.02
C ALA A 30 -0.45 16.29 27.20
N GLY A 31 -1.37 16.43 26.21
CA GLY A 31 -1.42 17.60 25.34
C GLY A 31 -0.22 17.74 24.39
N GLN A 32 0.51 16.66 24.14
CA GLN A 32 1.74 16.64 23.33
C GLN A 32 1.50 16.06 21.91
N ALA A 33 0.27 15.90 21.48
CA ALA A 33 -0.08 15.27 20.19
C ALA A 33 0.60 15.96 19.00
N ASP A 34 0.62 17.29 18.95
CA ASP A 34 1.24 18.03 17.85
C ASP A 34 2.76 17.90 17.85
N ALA A 35 3.40 18.03 19.03
CA ALA A 35 4.84 17.87 19.16
C ALA A 35 5.33 16.45 18.86
N LYS A 36 4.46 15.46 19.03
CA LYS A 36 4.71 14.02 18.81
C LYS A 36 3.86 13.45 17.68
N ALA A 37 3.50 14.25 16.67
CA ALA A 37 2.60 13.86 15.57
C ALA A 37 3.07 12.60 14.82
N GLY A 38 4.37 12.31 14.80
CA GLY A 38 4.94 11.07 14.26
C GLY A 38 4.43 9.80 14.96
N LEU A 39 4.18 9.87 16.28
CA LEU A 39 3.61 8.74 17.02
C LEU A 39 2.18 8.39 16.56
N GLY A 40 1.39 9.38 16.13
CA GLY A 40 0.04 9.18 15.62
C GLY A 40 0.00 8.46 14.26
N THR A 41 1.11 8.37 13.54
CA THR A 41 1.16 7.64 12.27
C THR A 41 1.02 6.13 12.49
N VAL A 42 1.69 5.60 13.49
CA VAL A 42 1.67 4.16 13.81
C VAL A 42 0.26 3.69 14.21
N PRO A 43 -0.44 4.29 15.18
CA PRO A 43 -1.80 3.91 15.52
C PRO A 43 -2.78 4.00 14.34
N ARG A 44 -2.67 5.02 13.49
CA ARG A 44 -3.50 5.12 12.27
C ARG A 44 -3.23 3.97 11.29
N ASN A 45 -1.98 3.59 11.12
CA ASN A 45 -1.62 2.44 10.26
C ASN A 45 -2.11 1.13 10.85
N ILE A 46 -2.03 0.96 12.16
CA ILE A 46 -2.56 -0.20 12.89
C ILE A 46 -4.09 -0.29 12.71
N GLU A 47 -4.79 0.81 12.86
CA GLU A 47 -6.25 0.85 12.65
C GLU A 47 -6.62 0.57 11.18
N ALA A 48 -5.88 1.15 10.24
CA ALA A 48 -6.06 0.87 8.82
C ALA A 48 -5.83 -0.63 8.50
N TYR A 49 -4.80 -1.23 9.08
CA TYR A 49 -4.52 -2.66 8.94
C TYR A 49 -5.64 -3.52 9.54
N LYS A 50 -6.11 -3.23 10.76
CA LYS A 50 -7.21 -3.98 11.40
C LYS A 50 -8.47 -4.05 10.53
N ASN A 51 -8.73 -3.01 9.76
CA ASN A 51 -9.85 -2.92 8.82
C ASN A 51 -9.52 -3.44 7.41
N SER A 52 -8.29 -3.89 7.17
CA SER A 52 -7.81 -4.33 5.86
C SER A 52 -8.23 -5.76 5.52
N PHE A 53 -8.07 -6.10 4.23
CA PHE A 53 -8.26 -7.48 3.76
C PHE A 53 -7.22 -8.44 4.38
N HIS A 54 -5.99 -7.96 4.61
CA HIS A 54 -4.91 -8.76 5.18
C HIS A 54 -5.13 -9.15 6.65
N ALA A 55 -5.88 -8.36 7.41
CA ALA A 55 -6.21 -8.68 8.80
C ALA A 55 -7.28 -9.78 8.95
N ARG A 56 -7.89 -10.21 7.85
CA ARG A 56 -8.89 -11.29 7.88
C ARG A 56 -8.25 -12.63 8.23
N PRO A 57 -9.00 -13.57 8.81
CA PRO A 57 -8.52 -14.91 9.12
C PRO A 57 -7.88 -15.61 7.91
N GLY A 58 -6.75 -16.23 8.13
CA GLY A 58 -6.04 -16.99 7.12
C GLY A 58 -6.87 -18.17 6.60
N LYS A 59 -6.54 -18.63 5.39
CA LYS A 59 -7.25 -19.77 4.77
C LYS A 59 -6.89 -21.09 5.44
N GLU A 60 -5.62 -21.28 5.77
CA GLU A 60 -5.10 -22.51 6.36
C GLU A 60 -5.19 -22.49 7.90
N ASP A 61 -4.90 -21.36 8.51
CA ASP A 61 -4.97 -21.15 9.95
C ASP A 61 -5.82 -19.92 10.27
N LYS A 62 -7.07 -20.17 10.65
CA LYS A 62 -8.03 -19.11 10.99
C LYS A 62 -7.70 -18.33 12.27
N SER A 63 -6.73 -18.80 13.06
CA SER A 63 -6.26 -18.09 14.27
C SER A 63 -5.25 -16.99 13.93
N LYS A 64 -4.72 -16.97 12.70
CA LYS A 64 -3.78 -15.99 12.21
C LYS A 64 -4.40 -15.14 11.10
N PRO A 65 -3.95 -13.89 10.90
CA PRO A 65 -4.38 -13.09 9.76
C PRO A 65 -3.80 -13.63 8.44
N LEU A 66 -4.36 -13.20 7.30
CA LEU A 66 -3.80 -13.51 5.97
C LEU A 66 -2.37 -13.02 5.81
N ALA A 67 -2.07 -11.82 6.33
CA ALA A 67 -0.70 -11.30 6.45
C ALA A 67 -0.61 -10.45 7.72
N SER A 68 0.45 -10.62 8.49
CA SER A 68 0.75 -9.87 9.72
C SER A 68 1.82 -8.81 9.48
N CYS A 69 2.12 -8.00 10.49
CA CYS A 69 3.10 -6.91 10.37
C CYS A 69 4.49 -7.41 9.97
N ASP A 70 4.90 -8.55 10.51
CA ASP A 70 6.21 -9.19 10.28
C ASP A 70 6.36 -9.84 8.90
N ASN A 71 5.28 -10.02 8.15
CA ASN A 71 5.37 -10.44 6.75
C ASN A 71 5.87 -9.31 5.82
N CYS A 72 5.76 -8.05 6.26
CA CYS A 72 6.15 -6.88 5.47
C CYS A 72 7.27 -6.07 6.14
N HIS A 73 7.37 -6.10 7.46
CA HIS A 73 8.33 -5.34 8.22
C HIS A 73 9.28 -6.25 8.99
N ASP A 74 10.56 -5.92 8.97
CA ASP A 74 11.53 -6.60 9.82
C ASP A 74 11.22 -6.32 11.30
N THR A 75 11.05 -7.36 12.10
CA THR A 75 10.68 -7.26 13.51
C THR A 75 11.80 -6.69 14.38
N HIS A 76 13.05 -6.80 13.95
CA HIS A 76 14.23 -6.31 14.68
C HIS A 76 14.75 -4.98 14.16
N ALA A 77 14.45 -4.66 12.91
CA ALA A 77 14.85 -3.43 12.23
C ALA A 77 13.63 -2.74 11.61
N PHE A 78 12.56 -2.57 12.39
CA PHE A 78 11.31 -1.93 11.97
C PHE A 78 11.55 -0.45 11.63
N ASN A 79 12.21 -0.21 10.52
CA ASN A 79 12.73 1.08 10.17
C ASN A 79 12.35 1.47 8.75
N VAL A 80 11.18 2.12 8.63
CA VAL A 80 10.81 2.77 7.36
C VAL A 80 11.57 4.09 7.27
N PRO A 81 12.43 4.28 6.26
CA PRO A 81 13.19 5.51 6.11
C PRO A 81 12.29 6.74 6.02
N LYS A 82 12.81 7.88 6.50
CA LYS A 82 12.07 9.14 6.48
C LYS A 82 11.73 9.54 5.04
N ALA A 83 10.47 9.89 4.80
CA ALA A 83 10.00 10.35 3.50
C ALA A 83 10.86 11.50 2.93
N LYS A 84 11.04 11.52 1.61
CA LYS A 84 11.85 12.51 0.87
C LYS A 84 13.36 12.40 1.15
N THR A 85 13.86 11.22 1.50
CA THR A 85 15.30 10.93 1.57
C THR A 85 15.69 9.90 0.51
N PRO A 86 16.97 9.86 0.08
CA PRO A 86 17.46 8.84 -0.87
C PRO A 86 17.26 7.40 -0.34
N GLU A 87 17.33 7.19 0.97
CA GLU A 87 17.10 5.91 1.62
C GLU A 87 15.63 5.49 1.48
N HIS A 88 14.70 6.43 1.62
CA HIS A 88 13.28 6.18 1.40
C HIS A 88 12.99 5.83 -0.06
N ASP A 89 13.63 6.52 -1.00
CA ASP A 89 13.48 6.24 -2.43
C ASP A 89 13.97 4.82 -2.77
N LYS A 90 15.11 4.40 -2.25
CA LYS A 90 15.61 3.02 -2.38
C LYS A 90 14.67 2.00 -1.76
N TRP A 91 14.20 2.27 -0.54
CA TRP A 91 13.24 1.41 0.16
C TRP A 91 11.94 1.29 -0.63
N ARG A 92 11.43 2.39 -1.16
CA ARG A 92 10.22 2.42 -1.97
C ARG A 92 10.37 1.56 -3.24
N VAL A 93 11.48 1.69 -3.97
CA VAL A 93 11.77 0.86 -5.16
C VAL A 93 11.75 -0.63 -4.79
N ALA A 94 12.34 -1.00 -3.65
CA ALA A 94 12.39 -2.38 -3.18
C ALA A 94 11.05 -2.90 -2.62
N SER A 95 10.08 -2.02 -2.33
CA SER A 95 8.85 -2.42 -1.61
C SER A 95 7.97 -3.42 -2.36
N SER A 96 8.06 -3.47 -3.70
CA SER A 96 7.29 -4.43 -4.49
C SER A 96 7.67 -5.89 -4.20
N ALA A 97 8.94 -6.14 -3.85
CA ALA A 97 9.42 -7.46 -3.45
C ALA A 97 8.72 -7.96 -2.17
N MET A 98 8.48 -7.08 -1.20
CA MET A 98 7.76 -7.44 0.03
C MET A 98 6.35 -8.00 -0.23
N CYS A 99 5.67 -7.47 -1.24
CA CYS A 99 4.34 -7.94 -1.63
C CYS A 99 4.41 -9.24 -2.44
N GLY A 100 5.35 -9.30 -3.40
CA GLY A 100 5.33 -10.27 -4.48
C GLY A 100 6.11 -11.55 -4.22
N GLU A 101 7.28 -11.49 -3.57
CA GLU A 101 8.19 -12.64 -3.52
C GLU A 101 7.64 -13.85 -2.76
N GLN A 102 6.79 -13.61 -1.77
CA GLN A 102 6.25 -14.69 -0.95
C GLN A 102 4.77 -15.00 -1.22
N CYS A 103 3.97 -14.00 -1.58
CA CYS A 103 2.51 -14.13 -1.59
C CYS A 103 1.86 -13.76 -2.93
N HIS A 104 2.30 -12.69 -3.60
CA HIS A 104 1.69 -12.18 -4.83
C HIS A 104 2.65 -12.31 -6.03
N THR A 105 3.16 -13.54 -6.24
CA THR A 105 4.19 -13.83 -7.25
C THR A 105 3.74 -13.53 -8.68
N ASP A 106 2.53 -13.93 -9.05
CA ASP A 106 1.98 -13.68 -10.39
C ASP A 106 1.82 -12.18 -10.67
N GLN A 107 1.39 -11.42 -9.64
CA GLN A 107 1.24 -9.98 -9.74
C GLN A 107 2.60 -9.27 -9.83
N LEU A 108 3.61 -9.77 -9.12
CA LEU A 108 4.97 -9.24 -9.21
C LEU A 108 5.58 -9.51 -10.58
N GLU A 109 5.39 -10.71 -11.14
CA GLU A 109 5.86 -11.06 -12.49
C GLU A 109 5.24 -10.11 -13.52
N ALA A 110 3.91 -10.00 -13.55
CA ALA A 110 3.21 -9.09 -14.45
C ALA A 110 3.63 -7.62 -14.26
N TYR A 111 3.79 -7.17 -13.01
CA TYR A 111 4.26 -5.82 -12.70
C TYR A 111 5.68 -5.56 -13.22
N THR A 112 6.59 -6.54 -13.09
CA THR A 112 7.99 -6.40 -13.52
C THR A 112 8.08 -6.11 -15.02
N ASP A 113 7.17 -6.64 -15.82
CA ASP A 113 7.10 -6.42 -17.26
C ASP A 113 6.28 -5.19 -17.67
N SER A 114 5.56 -4.58 -16.73
CA SER A 114 4.81 -3.35 -16.95
C SER A 114 5.72 -2.14 -17.14
N ILE A 115 5.15 -1.04 -17.65
CA ILE A 115 5.87 0.24 -17.72
C ILE A 115 6.27 0.74 -16.32
N HIS A 116 5.40 0.58 -15.32
CA HIS A 116 5.69 0.99 -13.95
C HIS A 116 6.81 0.15 -13.32
N GLY A 117 6.78 -1.17 -13.50
CA GLY A 117 7.84 -2.06 -13.01
C GLY A 117 9.17 -1.83 -13.69
N LYS A 118 9.19 -1.61 -15.02
CA LYS A 118 10.41 -1.26 -15.75
C LYS A 118 11.01 0.05 -15.24
N GLU A 119 10.20 1.08 -15.04
CA GLU A 119 10.68 2.36 -14.48
C GLU A 119 11.22 2.18 -13.06
N THR A 120 10.49 1.47 -12.19
CA THR A 120 10.85 1.30 -10.78
C THR A 120 12.04 0.34 -10.64
N LEU A 121 11.87 -0.92 -11.07
CA LEU A 121 12.81 -1.99 -10.75
C LEU A 121 14.06 -1.96 -11.65
N LYS A 122 13.93 -1.61 -12.95
CA LYS A 122 15.07 -1.61 -13.87
C LYS A 122 15.80 -0.27 -13.89
N LYS A 123 15.08 0.85 -13.70
CA LYS A 123 15.67 2.20 -13.74
C LYS A 123 15.84 2.87 -12.38
N GLY A 124 15.31 2.27 -11.30
CA GLY A 124 15.38 2.83 -9.95
C GLY A 124 14.56 4.12 -9.76
N ASN A 125 13.55 4.34 -10.61
CA ASN A 125 12.72 5.54 -10.54
C ASN A 125 11.69 5.43 -9.39
N ALA A 126 12.01 6.03 -8.25
CA ALA A 126 11.13 6.03 -7.08
C ALA A 126 9.84 6.86 -7.25
N LYS A 127 9.68 7.61 -8.35
CA LYS A 127 8.44 8.33 -8.66
C LYS A 127 7.45 7.48 -9.45
N ALA A 128 7.91 6.36 -10.03
CA ALA A 128 7.00 5.42 -10.69
C ALA A 128 6.13 4.69 -9.67
N ALA A 129 4.95 4.24 -10.10
CA ALA A 129 4.00 3.59 -9.23
C ALA A 129 4.52 2.24 -8.73
N VAL A 130 4.37 1.97 -7.44
CA VAL A 130 4.59 0.67 -6.79
C VAL A 130 3.26 0.10 -6.28
N CYS A 131 3.24 -1.13 -5.80
CA CYS A 131 2.03 -1.83 -5.39
C CYS A 131 1.15 -1.00 -4.43
N SER A 132 1.77 -0.38 -3.42
CA SER A 132 1.07 0.41 -2.41
C SER A 132 0.42 1.71 -2.91
N ASP A 133 0.80 2.22 -4.08
CA ASP A 133 0.16 3.41 -4.64
C ASP A 133 -1.25 3.12 -5.15
N CYS A 134 -1.49 1.88 -5.59
CA CYS A 134 -2.79 1.45 -6.07
C CYS A 134 -3.60 0.74 -4.99
N HIS A 135 -2.94 -0.04 -4.13
CA HIS A 135 -3.59 -0.91 -3.15
C HIS A 135 -3.55 -0.38 -1.72
N SER A 136 -2.86 0.73 -1.45
CA SER A 136 -2.48 1.14 -0.09
C SER A 136 -1.51 0.12 0.55
N ALA A 137 -0.78 0.54 1.59
CA ALA A 137 0.12 -0.34 2.34
C ALA A 137 -0.61 -1.05 3.49
N HIS A 138 -1.41 -0.31 4.26
CA HIS A 138 -2.07 -0.81 5.47
C HIS A 138 -3.58 -0.97 5.31
N ALA A 139 -4.24 -0.17 4.47
CA ALA A 139 -5.67 -0.24 4.21
C ALA A 139 -6.00 -1.08 2.96
N VAL A 140 -5.32 -2.21 2.76
CA VAL A 140 -5.54 -3.06 1.60
C VAL A 140 -6.97 -3.58 1.58
N THR A 141 -7.67 -3.38 0.46
CA THR A 141 -9.08 -3.77 0.29
C THR A 141 -9.22 -4.92 -0.70
N ASN A 142 -10.37 -5.58 -0.67
CA ASN A 142 -10.72 -6.59 -1.67
C ASN A 142 -10.89 -5.95 -3.05
N THR A 143 -10.04 -6.31 -3.99
CA THR A 143 -10.03 -5.76 -5.36
C THR A 143 -11.24 -6.20 -6.20
N SER A 144 -11.91 -7.30 -5.83
CA SER A 144 -13.14 -7.76 -6.49
C SER A 144 -14.36 -6.93 -6.08
N GLY A 145 -14.27 -6.18 -4.98
CA GLY A 145 -15.36 -5.36 -4.44
C GLY A 145 -15.62 -4.09 -5.25
N GLU A 146 -16.88 -3.67 -5.31
CA GLU A 146 -17.27 -2.42 -5.97
C GLU A 146 -16.57 -1.17 -5.40
N PRO A 147 -16.37 -1.03 -4.06
CA PRO A 147 -15.66 0.11 -3.52
C PRO A 147 -14.25 0.29 -4.10
N PHE A 148 -13.48 -0.80 -4.25
CA PHE A 148 -12.18 -0.74 -4.88
C PHE A 148 -12.27 -0.36 -6.35
N LYS A 149 -13.18 -1.01 -7.10
CA LYS A 149 -13.39 -0.74 -8.53
C LYS A 149 -13.79 0.72 -8.81
N LEU A 150 -14.53 1.35 -7.92
CA LEU A 150 -14.90 2.77 -8.03
C LEU A 150 -13.72 3.69 -7.70
N ALA A 151 -12.92 3.34 -6.67
CA ALA A 151 -11.84 4.19 -6.17
C ALA A 151 -10.57 4.14 -7.03
N VAL A 152 -10.21 2.99 -7.60
CA VAL A 152 -8.90 2.76 -8.24
C VAL A 152 -8.63 3.69 -9.44
N THR A 153 -9.64 4.13 -10.14
CA THR A 153 -9.49 5.06 -11.27
C THR A 153 -9.02 6.45 -10.80
N ALA A 154 -9.48 6.89 -9.62
CA ALA A 154 -8.99 8.12 -9.00
C ALA A 154 -7.54 7.98 -8.55
N THR A 155 -7.13 6.80 -8.11
CA THR A 155 -5.75 6.48 -7.75
C THR A 155 -4.80 6.64 -8.94
N CYS A 156 -5.18 6.18 -10.14
CA CYS A 156 -4.44 6.48 -11.38
C CYS A 156 -4.30 7.99 -11.60
N GLY A 157 -5.36 8.73 -11.33
CA GLY A 157 -5.43 10.19 -11.45
C GLY A 157 -4.47 10.96 -10.55
N ASN A 158 -3.96 10.37 -9.47
CA ASN A 158 -2.97 11.03 -8.59
C ASN A 158 -1.69 11.39 -9.35
N CYS A 159 -1.31 10.60 -10.35
CA CYS A 159 -0.15 10.84 -11.21
C CYS A 159 -0.58 11.25 -12.64
N HIS A 160 -1.61 10.62 -13.20
CA HIS A 160 -2.10 10.82 -14.55
C HIS A 160 -3.30 11.79 -14.59
N GLN A 161 -3.09 13.03 -14.11
CA GLN A 161 -4.16 14.01 -13.85
C GLN A 161 -4.96 14.38 -15.11
N ASP A 162 -4.29 14.65 -16.23
CA ASP A 162 -4.96 15.03 -17.48
C ASP A 162 -5.74 13.87 -18.08
N ASN A 163 -5.18 12.66 -18.03
CA ASN A 163 -5.85 11.45 -18.50
C ASN A 163 -7.10 11.15 -17.62
N TYR A 164 -6.99 11.34 -16.31
CA TYR A 164 -8.12 11.17 -15.40
C TYR A 164 -9.21 12.23 -15.64
N LYS A 165 -8.81 13.49 -15.88
CA LYS A 165 -9.74 14.56 -16.25
C LYS A 165 -10.48 14.22 -17.56
N SER A 166 -9.74 13.78 -18.57
CA SER A 166 -10.29 13.33 -19.84
C SER A 166 -11.26 12.16 -19.65
N TYR A 167 -10.84 11.13 -18.89
CA TYR A 167 -11.71 9.98 -18.59
C TYR A 167 -13.02 10.41 -17.92
N LYS A 168 -12.99 11.30 -16.92
CA LYS A 168 -14.22 11.78 -16.27
C LYS A 168 -15.19 12.47 -17.20
N ALA A 169 -14.72 13.05 -18.30
CA ALA A 169 -15.58 13.68 -19.30
C ALA A 169 -16.27 12.65 -20.22
N THR A 170 -15.75 11.41 -20.29
CA THR A 170 -16.34 10.33 -21.09
C THR A 170 -17.65 9.80 -20.50
N TYR A 171 -18.39 9.02 -21.29
CA TYR A 171 -19.57 8.28 -20.80
C TYR A 171 -19.20 7.35 -19.62
N HIS A 172 -18.12 6.56 -19.74
CA HIS A 172 -17.68 5.65 -18.69
C HIS A 172 -17.32 6.38 -17.39
N GLY A 173 -16.62 7.51 -17.49
CA GLY A 173 -16.26 8.30 -16.34
C GLY A 173 -17.45 8.92 -15.62
N LYS A 174 -18.43 9.43 -16.38
CA LYS A 174 -19.67 9.98 -15.81
C LYS A 174 -20.47 8.91 -15.07
N ILE A 175 -20.63 7.73 -15.64
CA ILE A 175 -21.34 6.62 -14.99
C ILE A 175 -20.58 6.10 -13.76
N THR A 176 -19.25 6.04 -13.80
CA THR A 176 -18.43 5.72 -12.63
C THR A 176 -18.65 6.74 -11.50
N THR A 177 -18.73 8.03 -11.83
CA THR A 177 -18.96 9.11 -10.85
C THR A 177 -20.34 8.99 -10.18
N LEU A 178 -21.32 8.42 -10.86
CA LEU A 178 -22.64 8.11 -10.31
C LEU A 178 -22.66 6.83 -9.45
N GLY A 179 -21.52 6.19 -9.25
CA GLY A 179 -21.39 5.03 -8.35
C GLY A 179 -21.59 3.66 -9.02
N TYR A 180 -21.69 3.59 -10.36
CA TYR A 180 -21.81 2.31 -11.04
C TYR A 180 -20.44 1.69 -11.34
N ALA A 181 -20.15 0.55 -10.71
CA ALA A 181 -18.84 -0.07 -10.74
C ALA A 181 -18.55 -0.91 -12.00
N HIS A 182 -19.56 -1.24 -12.81
CA HIS A 182 -19.46 -2.22 -13.90
C HIS A 182 -19.32 -1.59 -15.31
N VAL A 183 -18.78 -0.37 -15.39
CA VAL A 183 -18.36 0.25 -16.66
C VAL A 183 -16.84 0.20 -16.80
N ALA A 184 -16.35 0.37 -18.03
CA ALA A 184 -14.92 0.37 -18.33
C ALA A 184 -14.17 1.46 -17.54
N LYS A 185 -13.04 1.09 -17.00
CA LYS A 185 -12.09 1.93 -16.26
C LYS A 185 -10.71 1.85 -16.91
N CYS A 186 -9.77 2.64 -16.43
CA CYS A 186 -8.43 2.68 -17.01
C CYS A 186 -7.82 1.28 -17.19
N TYR A 187 -7.91 0.44 -16.15
CA TYR A 187 -7.33 -0.91 -16.16
C TYR A 187 -8.02 -1.90 -17.11
N ASN A 188 -9.25 -1.63 -17.55
CA ASN A 188 -9.93 -2.51 -18.52
C ASN A 188 -9.33 -2.42 -19.94
N CYS A 189 -8.65 -1.30 -20.24
CA CYS A 189 -7.98 -1.08 -21.52
C CYS A 189 -6.45 -1.17 -21.40
N HIS A 190 -5.89 -0.79 -20.26
CA HIS A 190 -4.45 -0.70 -20.07
C HIS A 190 -3.84 -1.87 -19.28
N GLY A 191 -4.65 -2.82 -18.82
CA GLY A 191 -4.21 -3.84 -17.87
C GLY A 191 -4.15 -3.29 -16.43
N SER A 192 -3.89 -4.16 -15.46
CA SER A 192 -3.81 -3.79 -14.05
C SER A 192 -2.40 -3.92 -13.49
N HIS A 193 -1.75 -5.06 -13.68
CA HIS A 193 -0.37 -5.28 -13.23
C HIS A 193 0.63 -5.26 -14.41
N ASP A 194 0.19 -5.62 -15.59
CA ASP A 194 0.93 -5.69 -16.85
C ASP A 194 0.77 -4.44 -17.73
N ILE A 195 0.54 -3.28 -17.13
CA ILE A 195 0.27 -2.02 -17.85
C ILE A 195 1.37 -1.73 -18.88
N LYS A 196 0.97 -1.66 -20.18
CA LYS A 196 1.88 -1.40 -21.30
C LYS A 196 2.14 0.08 -21.49
N GLU A 197 3.27 0.41 -22.10
CA GLU A 197 3.50 1.76 -22.60
C GLU A 197 2.52 2.08 -23.73
N ALA A 198 2.01 3.32 -23.77
CA ALA A 198 1.02 3.73 -24.78
C ALA A 198 1.53 3.65 -26.24
N LYS A 199 2.83 3.47 -26.41
CA LYS A 199 3.47 3.30 -27.73
C LYS A 199 3.70 1.85 -28.14
N ASP A 200 3.57 0.91 -27.18
CA ASP A 200 3.68 -0.51 -27.49
C ASP A 200 2.45 -0.91 -28.30
N LYS A 201 2.66 -1.06 -29.59
CA LYS A 201 1.69 -1.71 -30.48
C LYS A 201 1.84 -3.20 -30.28
N ASP A 202 0.76 -3.88 -29.90
CA ASP A 202 0.66 -5.33 -29.93
C ASP A 202 0.88 -5.86 -31.34
#